data_d4c6209abb44f35e30ee7dd4a83ea79f
#
_entry.id   d4c6209abb44f35e30ee7dd4a83ea79f
#
_cell.length_a   1.000
_cell.length_b   1.000
_cell.length_c   1.000
_cell.angle_alpha   90.00
_cell.angle_beta   90.00
_cell.angle_gamma   90.00
#
_symmetry.space_group_name_H-M   'P 1'
#
loop_
_entity.id
_entity.type
_entity.pdbx_description
1 polymer ?
#
loop_
_entity_poly.entity_id
_entity_poly.type
_entity_poly.pdbx_seq_one_letter_code
_entity_poly.pdbx_strand_id
1 'polypeptide(L)'
;MIKKEIDIIGLLEQAFSEEGQAELKEIGSVVRVGDNIASVYGLTSALYGEVITFETGDQGVAMDLDENFVSVVLLDKINNVSEHTQAYRTGTTFQIPVGEELLGRTINPRGIPLDGLGNIETEQFRPIEREAPGIMKRKPINRPFETGIMAIDTLVPIGKGQRELLVGGRSTGKTSIVLDIILNQKGKN
;
A
#
# COMPACT_ATOMS: atom_id res chain seq x y z
N MET A 1 -15.60 4.08 -65.79
CA MET A 1 -16.13 4.07 -64.41
C MET A 1 -15.74 2.74 -63.79
N ILE A 2 -14.66 2.74 -62.99
CA ILE A 2 -14.19 1.55 -62.28
C ILE A 2 -14.89 1.57 -60.93
N LYS A 3 -15.79 0.62 -60.68
CA LYS A 3 -16.33 0.38 -59.34
C LYS A 3 -15.19 -0.10 -58.43
N LYS A 4 -14.85 0.71 -57.47
CA LYS A 4 -13.96 0.33 -56.40
C LYS A 4 -14.74 -0.69 -55.55
N GLU A 5 -14.41 -1.97 -55.66
CA GLU A 5 -14.88 -2.98 -54.71
C GLU A 5 -14.36 -2.58 -53.35
N ILE A 6 -15.25 -2.35 -52.42
CA ILE A 6 -14.89 -2.08 -51.03
C ILE A 6 -14.49 -3.44 -50.46
N ASP A 7 -13.22 -3.59 -50.17
CA ASP A 7 -12.69 -4.78 -49.51
C ASP A 7 -13.18 -4.83 -48.04
N ILE A 8 -14.38 -5.35 -47.88
CA ILE A 8 -15.05 -5.49 -46.58
C ILE A 8 -14.27 -6.47 -45.67
N ILE A 9 -13.58 -7.45 -46.27
CA ILE A 9 -12.79 -8.42 -45.52
C ILE A 9 -11.56 -7.75 -44.93
N GLY A 10 -10.82 -6.95 -45.69
CA GLY A 10 -9.68 -6.18 -45.21
C GLY A 10 -10.06 -5.15 -44.14
N LEU A 11 -11.24 -4.51 -44.26
CA LEU A 11 -11.76 -3.61 -43.24
C LEU A 11 -12.14 -4.35 -41.93
N LEU A 12 -12.71 -5.56 -42.06
CA LEU A 12 -13.02 -6.38 -40.88
C LEU A 12 -11.74 -6.92 -40.23
N GLU A 13 -10.77 -7.40 -41.00
CA GLU A 13 -9.47 -7.83 -40.45
C GLU A 13 -8.73 -6.68 -39.76
N GLN A 14 -8.80 -5.46 -40.29
CA GLN A 14 -8.22 -4.28 -39.67
C GLN A 14 -8.97 -3.89 -38.38
N ALA A 15 -10.29 -3.95 -38.38
CA ALA A 15 -11.10 -3.71 -37.17
C ALA A 15 -10.83 -4.76 -36.07
N PHE A 16 -10.68 -6.04 -36.42
CA PHE A 16 -10.31 -7.10 -35.50
C PHE A 16 -8.85 -7.05 -35.04
N SER A 17 -7.94 -6.45 -35.81
CA SER A 17 -6.53 -6.25 -35.39
C SER A 17 -6.34 -4.98 -34.57
N GLU A 18 -7.22 -3.98 -34.70
CA GLU A 18 -7.23 -2.76 -33.88
C GLU A 18 -8.01 -2.92 -32.58
N GLU A 19 -8.89 -3.91 -32.45
CA GLU A 19 -9.34 -4.42 -31.16
C GLU A 19 -8.16 -5.18 -30.51
N GLY A 20 -7.15 -4.42 -30.12
CA GLY A 20 -6.18 -4.90 -29.15
C GLY A 20 -6.98 -5.47 -27.99
N GLN A 21 -6.58 -6.66 -27.53
CA GLN A 21 -7.12 -7.44 -26.43
C GLN A 21 -7.92 -6.55 -25.48
N ALA A 22 -9.22 -6.47 -25.67
CA ALA A 22 -10.11 -5.97 -24.65
C ALA A 22 -9.95 -6.96 -23.49
N GLU A 23 -9.04 -6.67 -22.58
CA GLU A 23 -9.06 -7.30 -21.26
C GLU A 23 -10.49 -7.08 -20.78
N LEU A 24 -11.25 -8.16 -20.72
CA LEU A 24 -12.57 -8.16 -20.09
C LEU A 24 -12.31 -7.80 -18.61
N LYS A 25 -12.28 -6.50 -18.34
CA LYS A 25 -12.16 -6.03 -16.97
C LYS A 25 -13.43 -6.45 -16.26
N GLU A 26 -13.25 -7.33 -15.29
CA GLU A 26 -14.33 -7.77 -14.44
C GLU A 26 -14.88 -6.55 -13.70
N ILE A 27 -16.17 -6.29 -13.84
CA ILE A 27 -16.86 -5.14 -13.27
C ILE A 27 -17.71 -5.64 -12.10
N GLY A 28 -17.47 -5.10 -10.92
CA GLY A 28 -18.28 -5.32 -9.74
C GLY A 28 -19.23 -4.16 -9.48
N SER A 29 -20.22 -4.41 -8.66
CA SER A 29 -21.15 -3.39 -8.15
C SER A 29 -21.13 -3.39 -6.63
N VAL A 30 -21.04 -2.21 -6.04
CA VAL A 30 -21.12 -2.03 -4.58
C VAL A 30 -22.54 -2.32 -4.12
N VAL A 31 -22.68 -3.27 -3.21
CA VAL A 31 -23.98 -3.65 -2.62
C VAL A 31 -24.22 -2.94 -1.30
N ARG A 32 -23.16 -2.71 -0.54
CA ARG A 32 -23.24 -2.08 0.78
C ARG A 32 -21.96 -1.31 1.07
N VAL A 33 -22.10 -0.17 1.72
CA VAL A 33 -20.98 0.61 2.27
C VAL A 33 -21.23 0.90 3.74
N GLY A 34 -20.24 0.68 4.59
CA GLY A 34 -20.28 0.98 6.01
C GLY A 34 -18.93 0.83 6.66
N ASP A 35 -18.61 1.64 7.65
CA ASP A 35 -17.38 1.56 8.45
C ASP A 35 -16.08 1.50 7.61
N ASN A 36 -16.00 2.28 6.54
CA ASN A 36 -14.89 2.30 5.58
C ASN A 36 -14.73 1.01 4.74
N ILE A 37 -15.73 0.15 4.72
CA ILE A 37 -15.73 -1.08 3.94
C ILE A 37 -16.85 -1.02 2.91
N ALA A 38 -16.51 -1.33 1.67
CA ALA A 38 -17.46 -1.54 0.58
C ALA A 38 -17.55 -3.04 0.29
N SER A 39 -18.75 -3.62 0.36
CA SER A 39 -19.01 -4.97 -0.13
C SER A 39 -19.35 -4.92 -1.60
N VAL A 40 -18.52 -5.51 -2.45
CA VAL A 40 -18.64 -5.49 -3.89
C VAL A 40 -19.05 -6.87 -4.39
N TYR A 41 -20.09 -6.93 -5.20
CA TYR A 41 -20.56 -8.15 -5.88
C TYR A 41 -19.96 -8.22 -7.28
N GLY A 42 -19.59 -9.41 -7.75
CA GLY A 42 -19.21 -9.68 -9.15
C GLY A 42 -17.72 -9.58 -9.46
N LEU A 43 -16.84 -9.41 -8.45
CA LEU A 43 -15.38 -9.46 -8.61
C LEU A 43 -14.84 -10.84 -8.20
N THR A 44 -15.31 -11.91 -8.87
CA THR A 44 -15.04 -13.30 -8.45
C THR A 44 -13.58 -13.73 -8.59
N SER A 45 -12.83 -13.07 -9.46
CA SER A 45 -11.40 -13.36 -9.69
C SER A 45 -10.46 -12.41 -8.91
N ALA A 46 -11.00 -11.55 -8.04
CA ALA A 46 -10.17 -10.63 -7.25
C ALA A 46 -9.20 -11.39 -6.34
N LEU A 47 -8.01 -10.82 -6.15
CA LEU A 47 -7.00 -11.37 -5.27
C LEU A 47 -6.97 -10.63 -3.93
N TYR A 48 -6.61 -11.34 -2.87
CA TYR A 48 -6.36 -10.71 -1.57
C TYR A 48 -5.26 -9.65 -1.69
N GLY A 49 -5.50 -8.46 -1.15
CA GLY A 49 -4.59 -7.33 -1.25
C GLY A 49 -4.60 -6.61 -2.59
N GLU A 50 -5.50 -6.98 -3.52
CA GLU A 50 -5.64 -6.31 -4.81
C GLU A 50 -6.25 -4.92 -4.64
N VAL A 51 -5.74 -3.94 -5.38
CA VAL A 51 -6.32 -2.60 -5.45
C VAL A 51 -7.56 -2.63 -6.34
N ILE A 52 -8.67 -2.17 -5.81
CA ILE A 52 -9.94 -1.99 -6.52
C ILE A 52 -10.14 -0.49 -6.72
N THR A 53 -10.45 -0.08 -7.94
CA THR A 53 -10.77 1.30 -8.28
C THR A 53 -12.26 1.44 -8.49
N PHE A 54 -12.88 2.45 -7.90
CA PHE A 54 -14.29 2.75 -8.09
C PHE A 54 -14.49 3.76 -9.21
N GLU A 55 -15.70 3.77 -9.79
CA GLU A 55 -16.12 4.74 -10.83
C GLU A 55 -15.88 6.21 -10.39
N THR A 56 -15.98 6.48 -9.10
CA THR A 56 -15.72 7.78 -8.49
C THR A 56 -14.25 8.21 -8.52
N GLY A 57 -13.32 7.30 -8.89
CA GLY A 57 -11.89 7.50 -8.83
C GLY A 57 -11.26 7.16 -7.47
N ASP A 58 -12.08 6.83 -6.47
CA ASP A 58 -11.60 6.35 -5.18
C ASP A 58 -10.99 4.96 -5.29
N GLN A 59 -10.13 4.61 -4.35
CA GLN A 59 -9.45 3.31 -4.33
C GLN A 59 -9.66 2.61 -3.00
N GLY A 60 -9.67 1.29 -3.06
CA GLY A 60 -9.71 0.43 -1.89
C GLY A 60 -8.86 -0.82 -2.10
N VAL A 61 -8.70 -1.61 -1.06
CA VAL A 61 -7.95 -2.86 -1.05
C VAL A 61 -8.88 -4.00 -0.70
N ALA A 62 -8.87 -5.06 -1.51
CA ALA A 62 -9.62 -6.28 -1.26
C ALA A 62 -8.99 -7.04 -0.07
N MET A 63 -9.72 -7.14 1.04
CA MET A 63 -9.22 -7.73 2.28
C MET A 63 -9.94 -9.01 2.68
N ASP A 64 -11.15 -9.23 2.16
CA ASP A 64 -11.90 -10.44 2.41
C ASP A 64 -12.58 -10.89 1.12
N LEU A 65 -12.44 -12.16 0.80
CA LEU A 65 -12.93 -12.76 -0.43
C LEU A 65 -13.91 -13.88 -0.08
N ASP A 66 -15.18 -13.63 -0.33
CA ASP A 66 -16.23 -14.62 -0.20
C ASP A 66 -16.67 -15.10 -1.60
N GLU A 67 -17.46 -16.15 -1.69
CA GLU A 67 -17.87 -16.78 -2.94
C GLU A 67 -18.51 -15.79 -3.93
N ASN A 68 -19.28 -14.82 -3.44
CA ASN A 68 -20.01 -13.86 -4.27
C ASN A 68 -19.65 -12.40 -4.00
N PHE A 69 -18.95 -12.12 -2.91
CA PHE A 69 -18.66 -10.76 -2.46
C PHE A 69 -17.19 -10.58 -2.15
N VAL A 70 -16.71 -9.39 -2.42
CA VAL A 70 -15.37 -8.94 -2.02
C VAL A 70 -15.54 -7.77 -1.07
N SER A 71 -14.96 -7.89 0.12
CA SER A 71 -14.92 -6.78 1.08
C SER A 71 -13.70 -5.91 0.81
N VAL A 72 -13.93 -4.69 0.39
CA VAL A 72 -12.92 -3.73 -0.01
C VAL A 72 -12.81 -2.64 1.05
N VAL A 73 -11.64 -2.51 1.68
CA VAL A 73 -11.35 -1.42 2.61
C VAL A 73 -11.01 -0.17 1.81
N LEU A 74 -11.78 0.89 1.99
CA LEU A 74 -11.59 2.16 1.30
C LEU A 74 -10.38 2.91 1.84
N LEU A 75 -9.50 3.36 0.96
CA LEU A 75 -8.29 4.12 1.30
C LEU A 75 -8.55 5.63 1.41
N ASP A 76 -9.62 6.08 0.80
CA ASP A 76 -10.06 7.48 0.80
C ASP A 76 -11.27 7.68 1.72
N LYS A 77 -11.70 8.94 1.87
CA LYS A 77 -12.87 9.26 2.67
C LYS A 77 -14.14 8.67 2.04
N ILE A 78 -15.01 8.09 2.85
CA ILE A 78 -16.23 7.34 2.49
C ILE A 78 -17.24 8.12 1.61
N ASN A 79 -17.08 9.42 1.42
CA ASN A 79 -18.16 10.29 0.95
C ASN A 79 -18.53 10.14 -0.53
N ASN A 80 -17.74 9.42 -1.32
CA ASN A 80 -17.94 9.35 -2.77
C ASN A 80 -18.43 7.96 -3.23
N VAL A 81 -18.13 6.91 -2.49
CA VAL A 81 -18.56 5.54 -2.82
C VAL A 81 -19.90 5.24 -2.16
N SER A 82 -20.89 4.89 -2.95
CA SER A 82 -22.25 4.55 -2.50
C SER A 82 -22.70 3.19 -3.06
N GLU A 83 -23.84 2.73 -2.63
CA GLU A 83 -24.48 1.55 -3.23
C GLU A 83 -24.68 1.75 -4.75
N HIS A 84 -24.50 0.68 -5.51
CA HIS A 84 -24.53 0.63 -6.98
C HIS A 84 -23.35 1.29 -7.69
N THR A 85 -22.38 1.90 -7.00
CA THR A 85 -21.14 2.37 -7.61
C THR A 85 -20.41 1.20 -8.27
N GLN A 86 -19.91 1.41 -9.49
CA GLN A 86 -19.13 0.38 -10.19
C GLN A 86 -17.72 0.30 -9.62
N ALA A 87 -17.20 -0.93 -9.54
CA ALA A 87 -15.87 -1.23 -9.06
C ALA A 87 -15.10 -2.05 -10.10
N TYR A 88 -13.84 -1.72 -10.28
CA TYR A 88 -12.97 -2.30 -11.29
C TYR A 88 -11.71 -2.88 -10.66
N ARG A 89 -11.32 -4.06 -11.10
CA ARG A 89 -10.05 -4.68 -10.73
C ARG A 89 -8.89 -3.96 -11.41
N THR A 90 -7.78 -3.83 -10.68
CA THR A 90 -6.54 -3.31 -11.26
C THR A 90 -5.55 -4.42 -11.61
N GLY A 91 -5.76 -5.64 -11.13
CA GLY A 91 -4.82 -6.76 -11.28
C GLY A 91 -3.51 -6.60 -10.49
N THR A 92 -3.40 -5.54 -9.69
CA THR A 92 -2.17 -5.24 -8.92
C THR A 92 -2.45 -5.21 -7.43
N THR A 93 -1.54 -5.78 -6.65
CA THR A 93 -1.59 -5.67 -5.18
C THR A 93 -1.20 -4.27 -4.73
N PHE A 94 -1.61 -3.91 -3.51
CA PHE A 94 -1.28 -2.60 -2.96
C PHE A 94 0.22 -2.44 -2.76
N GLN A 95 0.80 -1.45 -3.45
CA GLN A 95 2.23 -1.19 -3.50
C GLN A 95 2.52 0.26 -3.11
N ILE A 96 3.71 0.47 -2.57
CA ILE A 96 4.22 1.80 -2.22
C ILE A 96 5.46 2.11 -3.07
N PRO A 97 5.62 3.36 -3.54
CA PRO A 97 6.85 3.79 -4.20
C PRO A 97 8.02 3.67 -3.23
N VAL A 98 9.18 3.27 -3.75
CA VAL A 98 10.43 3.18 -3.01
C VAL A 98 11.56 3.77 -3.85
N GLY A 99 12.60 4.29 -3.18
CA GLY A 99 13.75 4.87 -3.86
C GLY A 99 14.41 5.97 -3.01
N GLU A 100 15.53 6.46 -3.49
CA GLU A 100 16.26 7.56 -2.85
C GLU A 100 15.50 8.89 -2.96
N GLU A 101 14.61 9.01 -3.93
CA GLU A 101 13.76 10.18 -4.19
C GLU A 101 12.77 10.45 -3.03
N LEU A 102 12.57 9.45 -2.18
CA LEU A 102 11.73 9.55 -0.98
C LEU A 102 12.47 10.12 0.23
N LEU A 103 13.80 10.23 0.17
CA LEU A 103 14.58 10.73 1.30
C LEU A 103 14.24 12.20 1.58
N GLY A 104 13.89 12.49 2.83
CA GLY A 104 13.48 13.83 3.25
C GLY A 104 12.06 14.22 2.85
N ARG A 105 11.28 13.33 2.23
CA ARG A 105 9.91 13.57 1.81
C ARG A 105 8.91 13.02 2.85
N THR A 106 7.75 13.66 2.91
CA THR A 106 6.61 13.17 3.70
C THR A 106 5.51 12.71 2.76
N ILE A 107 5.15 11.44 2.85
CA ILE A 107 4.13 10.82 1.99
C ILE A 107 3.03 10.17 2.83
N ASN A 108 1.86 10.01 2.23
CA ASN A 108 0.81 9.15 2.80
C ASN A 108 1.07 7.65 2.46
N PRO A 109 0.30 6.71 3.01
CA PRO A 109 0.44 5.28 2.70
C PRO A 109 0.30 4.91 1.22
N ARG A 110 -0.30 5.77 0.40
CA ARG A 110 -0.43 5.61 -1.06
C ARG A 110 0.77 6.15 -1.84
N GLY A 111 1.77 6.71 -1.15
CA GLY A 111 2.92 7.35 -1.80
C GLY A 111 2.66 8.77 -2.29
N ILE A 112 1.52 9.38 -1.94
CA ILE A 112 1.19 10.75 -2.34
C ILE A 112 1.92 11.72 -1.41
N PRO A 113 2.67 12.71 -1.94
CA PRO A 113 3.38 13.69 -1.13
C PRO A 113 2.42 14.57 -0.32
N LEU A 114 2.78 14.80 0.94
CA LEU A 114 2.07 15.69 1.86
C LEU A 114 2.89 16.94 2.22
N ASP A 115 4.11 17.05 1.73
CA ASP A 115 5.09 18.07 2.09
C ASP A 115 5.03 19.32 1.18
N GLY A 116 4.19 19.32 0.15
CA GLY A 116 4.07 20.45 -0.80
C GLY A 116 5.26 20.61 -1.76
N LEU A 117 6.20 19.66 -1.79
CA LEU A 117 7.40 19.73 -2.62
C LEU A 117 7.23 19.13 -4.04
N GLY A 118 5.98 18.92 -4.48
CA GLY A 118 5.67 18.35 -5.79
C GLY A 118 5.67 16.83 -5.82
N ASN A 119 5.34 16.25 -6.98
CA ASN A 119 5.24 14.82 -7.15
C ASN A 119 6.60 14.13 -6.99
N ILE A 120 6.57 12.85 -6.59
CA ILE A 120 7.74 11.98 -6.50
C ILE A 120 7.71 11.07 -7.71
N GLU A 121 8.72 11.17 -8.56
CA GLU A 121 8.89 10.32 -9.73
C GLU A 121 9.81 9.16 -9.36
N THR A 122 9.26 7.96 -9.28
CA THR A 122 10.02 6.73 -9.05
C THR A 122 9.45 5.62 -9.91
N GLU A 123 10.34 4.79 -10.45
CA GLU A 123 9.98 3.59 -11.21
C GLU A 123 9.91 2.33 -10.32
N GLN A 124 10.34 2.45 -9.06
CA GLN A 124 10.42 1.32 -8.16
C GLN A 124 9.24 1.29 -7.19
N PHE A 125 8.52 0.17 -7.18
CA PHE A 125 7.42 -0.08 -6.27
C PHE A 125 7.64 -1.39 -5.51
N ARG A 126 7.15 -1.45 -4.27
CA ARG A 126 7.19 -2.67 -3.47
C ARG A 126 5.82 -2.93 -2.83
N PRO A 127 5.38 -4.20 -2.80
CA PRO A 127 4.19 -4.58 -2.05
C PRO A 127 4.33 -4.18 -0.58
N ILE A 128 3.26 -3.65 0.01
CA ILE A 128 3.23 -3.29 1.43
C ILE A 128 3.33 -4.54 2.29
N GLU A 129 2.58 -5.58 1.93
CA GLU A 129 2.65 -6.86 2.62
C GLU A 129 3.77 -7.70 2.06
N ARG A 130 4.71 -8.06 2.92
CA ARG A 130 5.86 -8.90 2.59
C ARG A 130 6.11 -9.87 3.71
N GLU A 131 6.47 -11.09 3.34
CA GLU A 131 6.93 -12.08 4.30
C GLU A 131 8.19 -11.59 5.03
N ALA A 132 8.12 -11.57 6.37
CA ALA A 132 9.25 -11.17 7.19
C ALA A 132 10.39 -12.20 7.06
N PRO A 133 11.66 -11.74 7.00
CA PRO A 133 12.78 -12.68 6.97
C PRO A 133 12.79 -13.56 8.22
N GLY A 134 12.84 -14.87 8.01
CA GLY A 134 12.93 -15.87 9.09
C GLY A 134 14.23 -15.74 9.89
N ILE A 135 14.29 -16.45 11.03
CA ILE A 135 15.41 -16.39 11.99
C ILE A 135 16.77 -16.63 11.32
N MET A 136 16.84 -17.59 10.40
CA MET A 136 18.09 -17.92 9.71
C MET A 136 18.61 -16.84 8.77
N LYS A 137 17.72 -15.94 8.29
CA LYS A 137 18.07 -14.83 7.40
C LYS A 137 18.39 -13.55 8.15
N ARG A 138 18.16 -13.50 9.46
CA ARG A 138 18.42 -12.31 10.29
C ARG A 138 19.84 -12.34 10.81
N LYS A 139 20.52 -11.19 10.70
CA LYS A 139 21.82 -11.02 11.33
C LYS A 139 21.65 -11.03 12.86
N PRO A 140 22.48 -11.75 13.60
CA PRO A 140 22.46 -11.70 15.07
C PRO A 140 22.80 -10.29 15.58
N ILE A 141 22.24 -9.95 16.74
CA ILE A 141 22.51 -8.68 17.41
C ILE A 141 23.90 -8.75 18.02
N ASN A 142 24.85 -7.98 17.47
CA ASN A 142 26.25 -7.97 17.88
C ASN A 142 26.83 -6.57 18.01
N ARG A 143 26.00 -5.53 17.95
CA ARG A 143 26.42 -4.13 18.09
C ARG A 143 25.69 -3.49 19.26
N PRO A 144 26.40 -2.87 20.23
CA PRO A 144 25.76 -2.17 21.32
C PRO A 144 25.03 -0.92 20.81
N PHE A 145 23.94 -0.61 21.49
CA PHE A 145 23.18 0.63 21.30
C PHE A 145 23.43 1.52 22.53
N GLU A 146 24.24 2.53 22.36
CA GLU A 146 24.55 3.48 23.44
C GLU A 146 23.38 4.44 23.64
N THR A 147 22.65 4.27 24.72
CA THR A 147 21.50 5.13 25.07
C THR A 147 21.92 6.51 25.58
N GLY A 148 23.13 6.63 26.11
CA GLY A 148 23.63 7.83 26.80
C GLY A 148 23.09 7.98 28.21
N ILE A 149 22.34 6.99 28.72
CA ILE A 149 21.85 6.92 30.07
C ILE A 149 22.71 5.90 30.81
N MET A 150 23.59 6.36 31.70
CA MET A 150 24.58 5.52 32.38
C MET A 150 23.96 4.27 33.03
N ALA A 151 22.81 4.42 33.67
CA ALA A 151 22.15 3.30 34.34
C ALA A 151 21.72 2.20 33.35
N ILE A 152 21.27 2.57 32.18
CA ILE A 152 20.87 1.62 31.14
C ILE A 152 22.12 0.99 30.52
N ASP A 153 23.07 1.82 30.09
CA ASP A 153 24.26 1.37 29.36
C ASP A 153 25.17 0.44 30.19
N THR A 154 25.14 0.58 31.55
CA THR A 154 25.96 -0.22 32.44
C THR A 154 25.25 -1.45 33.02
N LEU A 155 23.96 -1.34 33.35
CA LEU A 155 23.23 -2.40 34.05
C LEU A 155 22.38 -3.25 33.12
N VAL A 156 21.85 -2.67 32.04
CA VAL A 156 20.94 -3.33 31.11
C VAL A 156 21.32 -2.92 29.68
N PRO A 157 22.52 -3.28 29.19
CA PRO A 157 22.99 -2.84 27.88
C PRO A 157 22.05 -3.35 26.78
N ILE A 158 21.70 -2.47 25.86
CA ILE A 158 20.80 -2.75 24.75
C ILE A 158 21.60 -2.95 23.46
N GLY A 159 21.18 -3.89 22.60
CA GLY A 159 21.78 -4.12 21.30
C GLY A 159 21.00 -3.44 20.17
N LYS A 160 21.69 -2.99 19.11
CA LYS A 160 21.04 -2.45 17.91
C LYS A 160 20.17 -3.51 17.22
N GLY A 161 18.85 -3.28 17.20
CA GLY A 161 17.85 -4.21 16.69
C GLY A 161 17.15 -5.04 17.78
N GLN A 162 17.52 -4.85 19.04
CA GLN A 162 16.85 -5.48 20.17
C GLN A 162 15.49 -4.82 20.42
N ARG A 163 14.54 -5.63 20.89
CA ARG A 163 13.21 -5.15 21.30
C ARG A 163 13.17 -5.10 22.83
N GLU A 164 12.97 -3.91 23.37
CA GLU A 164 12.92 -3.66 24.82
C GLU A 164 11.53 -3.19 25.26
N LEU A 165 11.14 -3.57 26.47
CA LEU A 165 9.90 -3.16 27.10
C LEU A 165 10.18 -2.25 28.27
N LEU A 166 9.72 -0.99 28.20
CA LEU A 166 9.81 -0.02 29.28
C LEU A 166 8.49 0.04 30.04
N VAL A 167 8.47 -0.53 31.26
CA VAL A 167 7.27 -0.61 32.09
C VAL A 167 7.36 0.37 33.24
N GLY A 168 6.25 0.99 33.58
CA GLY A 168 6.15 1.91 34.72
C GLY A 168 4.75 2.48 34.87
N GLY A 169 4.44 3.05 36.01
CA GLY A 169 3.16 3.71 36.29
C GLY A 169 2.88 4.91 35.37
N ARG A 170 1.72 5.51 35.53
CA ARG A 170 1.37 6.73 34.78
C ARG A 170 2.32 7.88 35.23
N SER A 171 2.78 8.69 34.27
CA SER A 171 3.63 9.88 34.52
C SER A 171 4.98 9.62 35.21
N THR A 172 5.56 8.42 35.11
CA THR A 172 6.85 8.04 35.68
C THR A 172 8.07 8.37 34.82
N GLY A 173 7.90 9.13 33.73
CA GLY A 173 9.02 9.56 32.89
C GLY A 173 9.41 8.59 31.77
N LYS A 174 8.60 7.56 31.47
CA LYS A 174 8.89 6.60 30.39
C LYS A 174 9.18 7.28 29.04
N THR A 175 8.32 8.19 28.64
CA THR A 175 8.47 8.95 27.39
C THR A 175 9.69 9.85 27.40
N SER A 176 10.03 10.45 28.56
CA SER A 176 11.22 11.28 28.72
C SER A 176 12.49 10.48 28.47
N ILE A 177 12.59 9.27 29.06
CA ILE A 177 13.71 8.35 28.81
C ILE A 177 13.87 8.06 27.33
N VAL A 178 12.76 7.73 26.62
CA VAL A 178 12.80 7.43 25.19
C VAL A 178 13.23 8.65 24.37
N LEU A 179 12.75 9.85 24.73
CA LEU A 179 13.16 11.10 24.06
C LEU A 179 14.64 11.40 24.26
N ASP A 180 15.16 11.21 25.47
CA ASP A 180 16.59 11.40 25.77
C ASP A 180 17.44 10.43 24.95
N ILE A 181 17.04 9.16 24.87
CA ILE A 181 17.71 8.16 24.04
C ILE A 181 17.77 8.60 22.58
N ILE A 182 16.65 9.07 22.03
CA ILE A 182 16.57 9.55 20.64
C ILE A 182 17.50 10.74 20.41
N LEU A 183 17.46 11.72 21.30
CA LEU A 183 18.32 12.91 21.22
C LEU A 183 19.81 12.56 21.27
N ASN A 184 20.18 11.56 22.10
CA ASN A 184 21.55 11.07 22.21
C ASN A 184 22.05 10.31 20.96
N GLN A 185 21.16 9.95 20.02
CA GLN A 185 21.55 9.34 18.74
C GLN A 185 21.93 10.35 17.65
N LYS A 186 21.71 11.65 17.89
CA LYS A 186 22.05 12.68 16.90
C LYS A 186 23.53 12.62 16.53
N GLY A 187 23.83 12.40 15.26
CA GLY A 187 25.19 12.28 14.71
C GLY A 187 25.87 10.92 14.93
N LYS A 188 25.18 9.92 15.50
CA LYS A 188 25.74 8.57 15.73
C LYS A 188 25.20 7.52 14.74
N ASN A 189 24.12 7.79 14.01
CA ASN A 189 23.47 6.92 13.04
C ASN A 189 23.16 7.68 11.76
#